data_eb55eab2c4527ca7df6d5eb242af87ac
#
_entry.id   eb55eab2c4527ca7df6d5eb242af87ac
#
_cell.length_a   1.000
_cell.length_b   1.000
_cell.length_c   1.000
_cell.angle_alpha   90.00
_cell.angle_beta   90.00
_cell.angle_gamma   90.00
#
_symmetry.space_group_name_H-M   'P 1'
#
loop_
_entity.id
_entity.type
_entity.pdbx_description
1 polymer ?
#
loop_
_entity_poly.entity_id
_entity_poly.type
_entity_poly.pdbx_seq_one_letter_code
_entity_poly.pdbx_strand_id
1 'polypeptide(L)'
;TGGIYTKGKKAFSNGRLEIRAKLNGARGEWPAIWMLPIDAPWPMGGEIDIMEHVKQESAIHHTIHTHYTYDLNIKDPSNTAQVTCNYQDWNIYALEWSEDKLTFFVNGQETFSYSNLKLENETEMKQWPFTKDSSFYLILNMGLGGDRRGSWAGPIDDANLPAIMEIDWVKITKLD
;
A
#
# COMPACT_ATOMS: atom_id res chain seq x y z
N THR A 1 -3.94 -10.47 15.35
CA THR A 1 -3.87 -9.37 14.37
C THR A 1 -4.02 -8.05 15.09
N GLY A 2 -3.25 -7.05 14.70
CA GLY A 2 -3.31 -5.69 15.24
C GLY A 2 -3.31 -4.67 14.10
N GLY A 3 -3.92 -3.51 14.33
CA GLY A 3 -3.91 -2.43 13.35
C GLY A 3 -4.24 -1.08 13.97
N ILE A 4 -3.64 -0.05 13.42
CA ILE A 4 -3.91 1.35 13.73
C ILE A 4 -4.20 2.12 12.45
N TYR A 5 -5.00 3.15 12.53
CA TYR A 5 -5.37 3.96 11.38
C TYR A 5 -5.64 5.42 11.75
N THR A 6 -5.57 6.28 10.75
CA THR A 6 -5.75 7.73 10.93
C THR A 6 -7.16 8.22 10.57
N LYS A 7 -8.11 7.34 10.20
CA LYS A 7 -9.50 7.72 9.88
C LYS A 7 -10.14 8.52 11.00
N GLY A 8 -10.74 9.64 10.66
CA GLY A 8 -11.35 10.57 11.62
C GLY A 8 -10.35 11.43 12.41
N LYS A 9 -9.04 11.31 12.15
CA LYS A 9 -7.97 12.07 12.83
C LYS A 9 -7.10 12.85 11.85
N LYS A 10 -6.58 12.18 10.83
CA LYS A 10 -5.71 12.78 9.82
C LYS A 10 -5.96 12.13 8.46
N ALA A 11 -6.20 12.95 7.46
CA ALA A 11 -6.31 12.57 6.07
C ALA A 11 -5.13 13.13 5.27
N PHE A 12 -4.88 12.53 4.13
CA PHE A 12 -3.85 12.90 3.18
C PHE A 12 -4.47 13.12 1.81
N SER A 13 -3.93 14.08 1.13
CA SER A 13 -4.00 14.25 -0.30
C SER A 13 -2.57 14.52 -0.76
N ASN A 14 -2.32 14.95 -1.95
CA ASN A 14 -1.00 15.24 -2.52
C ASN A 14 0.09 15.57 -1.49
N GLY A 15 1.29 15.07 -1.73
CA GLY A 15 2.43 15.26 -0.83
C GLY A 15 3.35 14.04 -0.81
N ARG A 16 4.28 14.01 0.14
CA ARG A 16 5.15 12.87 0.40
C ARG A 16 4.87 12.30 1.77
N LEU A 17 4.60 11.00 1.82
CA LEU A 17 4.43 10.21 3.03
C LEU A 17 5.60 9.25 3.16
N GLU A 18 6.23 9.22 4.31
CA GLU A 18 7.35 8.33 4.62
C GLU A 18 7.07 7.58 5.92
N ILE A 19 7.31 6.29 5.92
CA ILE A 19 7.14 5.41 7.08
C ILE A 19 8.41 4.60 7.28
N ARG A 20 9.02 4.70 8.47
CA ARG A 20 10.16 3.86 8.83
C ARG A 20 9.66 2.67 9.63
N ALA A 21 9.84 1.48 9.04
CA ALA A 21 9.34 0.24 9.61
C ALA A 21 10.27 -0.94 9.35
N LYS A 22 10.13 -2.00 10.15
CA LYS A 22 10.74 -3.32 9.93
C LYS A 22 9.77 -4.43 10.32
N LEU A 23 9.98 -5.62 9.75
CA LEU A 23 9.16 -6.81 9.94
C LEU A 23 10.03 -7.93 10.51
N ASN A 24 9.45 -8.86 11.28
CA ASN A 24 10.21 -10.03 11.71
C ASN A 24 10.15 -11.21 10.73
N GLY A 25 9.26 -11.19 9.74
CA GLY A 25 9.18 -12.21 8.69
C GLY A 25 8.55 -13.52 9.16
N ALA A 26 7.57 -13.49 10.04
CA ALA A 26 6.88 -14.67 10.51
C ALA A 26 6.09 -15.36 9.38
N ARG A 27 6.10 -16.69 9.36
CA ARG A 27 5.34 -17.43 8.34
C ARG A 27 3.85 -17.19 8.50
N GLY A 28 3.18 -16.87 7.39
CA GLY A 28 1.76 -16.54 7.36
C GLY A 28 1.44 -15.12 7.81
N GLU A 29 2.44 -14.27 8.05
CA GLU A 29 2.21 -12.83 8.27
C GLU A 29 1.74 -12.13 7.00
N TRP A 30 1.00 -11.05 7.23
CA TRP A 30 0.59 -10.11 6.18
C TRP A 30 0.59 -8.69 6.74
N PRO A 31 1.79 -8.13 6.99
CA PRO A 31 1.92 -6.74 7.33
C PRO A 31 1.62 -5.86 6.13
N ALA A 32 0.96 -4.72 6.38
CA ALA A 32 0.63 -3.76 5.35
C ALA A 32 0.73 -2.31 5.86
N ILE A 33 1.24 -1.45 4.99
CA ILE A 33 1.24 0.01 5.07
C ILE A 33 0.46 0.49 3.85
N TRP A 34 -0.76 0.95 4.05
CA TRP A 34 -1.69 1.20 2.95
C TRP A 34 -2.69 2.31 3.25
N MET A 35 -3.44 2.73 2.25
CA MET A 35 -4.34 3.86 2.36
C MET A 35 -5.67 3.58 1.66
N LEU A 36 -6.76 4.02 2.28
CA LEU A 36 -8.11 4.00 1.71
C LEU A 36 -8.73 5.40 1.69
N PRO A 37 -9.64 5.67 0.74
CA PRO A 37 -10.37 6.92 0.68
C PRO A 37 -11.33 7.08 1.88
N ILE A 38 -11.57 8.33 2.29
CA ILE A 38 -12.48 8.63 3.40
C ILE A 38 -13.93 8.48 2.97
N ASP A 39 -14.29 9.02 1.80
CA ASP A 39 -15.67 9.26 1.40
C ASP A 39 -16.07 8.56 0.07
N ALA A 40 -15.30 7.59 -0.37
CA ALA A 40 -15.62 6.86 -1.61
C ALA A 40 -15.63 5.34 -1.36
N PRO A 41 -16.55 4.60 -2.02
CA PRO A 41 -16.60 3.14 -1.90
C PRO A 41 -15.41 2.48 -2.61
N TRP A 42 -14.98 1.34 -2.07
CA TRP A 42 -14.00 0.48 -2.70
C TRP A 42 -14.63 -0.37 -3.82
N PRO A 43 -13.96 -0.61 -4.96
CA PRO A 43 -12.64 -0.08 -5.35
C PRO A 43 -12.71 1.24 -6.11
N MET A 44 -13.90 1.85 -6.25
CA MET A 44 -14.15 3.07 -7.02
C MET A 44 -13.34 4.27 -6.53
N GLY A 45 -13.13 4.37 -5.22
CA GLY A 45 -12.36 5.43 -4.58
C GLY A 45 -10.85 5.19 -4.57
N GLY A 46 -10.41 4.00 -4.99
CA GLY A 46 -9.01 3.61 -5.00
C GLY A 46 -8.50 3.04 -3.68
N GLU A 47 -7.35 2.38 -3.75
CA GLU A 47 -6.53 1.90 -2.64
C GLU A 47 -5.07 2.00 -3.03
N ILE A 48 -4.22 2.40 -2.10
CA ILE A 48 -2.78 2.55 -2.31
C ILE A 48 -2.05 1.70 -1.29
N ASP A 49 -1.45 0.59 -1.72
CA ASP A 49 -0.65 -0.27 -0.89
C ASP A 49 0.82 0.12 -1.02
N ILE A 50 1.31 0.89 -0.04
CA ILE A 50 2.68 1.40 -0.03
C ILE A 50 3.67 0.27 0.25
N MET A 51 3.30 -0.67 1.09
CA MET A 51 4.09 -1.86 1.38
C MET A 51 3.17 -2.98 1.85
N GLU A 52 3.31 -4.13 1.24
CA GLU A 52 2.77 -5.39 1.74
C GLU A 52 3.86 -6.47 1.70
N HIS A 53 3.84 -7.38 2.66
CA HIS A 53 4.73 -8.55 2.68
C HIS A 53 3.96 -9.82 3.01
N VAL A 54 4.32 -10.91 2.32
CA VAL A 54 3.69 -12.22 2.51
C VAL A 54 4.66 -13.36 2.25
N LYS A 55 4.34 -14.55 2.76
CA LYS A 55 5.00 -15.83 2.43
C LYS A 55 6.51 -15.88 2.69
N GLN A 56 7.06 -15.00 3.52
CA GLN A 56 8.50 -14.91 3.76
C GLN A 56 9.31 -14.69 2.45
N GLU A 57 8.72 -14.05 1.46
CA GLU A 57 9.42 -13.67 0.23
C GLU A 57 10.52 -12.66 0.55
N SER A 58 11.61 -12.66 -0.21
CA SER A 58 12.69 -11.66 -0.08
C SER A 58 12.33 -10.30 -0.65
N ALA A 59 11.05 -10.03 -0.83
CA ALA A 59 10.52 -8.84 -1.48
C ALA A 59 9.25 -8.35 -0.79
N ILE A 60 8.99 -7.06 -0.93
CA ILE A 60 7.72 -6.43 -0.62
C ILE A 60 6.94 -6.13 -1.90
N HIS A 61 5.67 -5.85 -1.76
CA HIS A 61 4.79 -5.51 -2.87
C HIS A 61 4.28 -4.08 -2.73
N HIS A 62 4.22 -3.37 -3.85
CA HIS A 62 3.43 -2.16 -4.04
C HIS A 62 2.24 -2.51 -4.90
N THR A 63 1.04 -2.02 -4.57
CA THR A 63 -0.17 -2.27 -5.36
C THR A 63 -1.08 -1.05 -5.40
N ILE A 64 -1.76 -0.86 -6.53
CA ILE A 64 -2.84 0.11 -6.70
C ILE A 64 -4.11 -0.65 -7.08
N HIS A 65 -5.16 -0.48 -6.29
CA HIS A 65 -6.48 -0.98 -6.62
C HIS A 65 -7.42 0.17 -6.98
N THR A 66 -8.06 0.07 -8.13
CA THR A 66 -9.11 0.98 -8.61
C THR A 66 -10.17 0.15 -9.32
N HIS A 67 -11.28 0.72 -9.71
CA HIS A 67 -12.25 0.04 -10.58
C HIS A 67 -11.59 -0.45 -11.87
N TYR A 68 -10.73 0.36 -12.48
CA TYR A 68 -9.97 0.02 -13.67
C TYR A 68 -9.10 -1.23 -13.48
N THR A 69 -8.33 -1.27 -12.39
CA THR A 69 -7.39 -2.37 -12.16
C THR A 69 -8.03 -3.60 -11.53
N TYR A 70 -9.08 -3.45 -10.72
CA TYR A 70 -9.69 -4.55 -9.97
C TYR A 70 -10.93 -5.12 -10.68
N ASP A 71 -11.96 -4.32 -10.91
CA ASP A 71 -13.21 -4.79 -11.51
C ASP A 71 -13.09 -5.03 -13.00
N LEU A 72 -12.48 -4.10 -13.74
CA LEU A 72 -12.25 -4.23 -15.19
C LEU A 72 -11.03 -5.09 -15.52
N ASN A 73 -10.20 -5.39 -14.51
CA ASN A 73 -8.99 -6.19 -14.63
C ASN A 73 -8.01 -5.72 -15.72
N ILE A 74 -7.92 -4.40 -15.95
CA ILE A 74 -6.98 -3.80 -16.90
C ILE A 74 -5.65 -3.54 -16.19
N LYS A 75 -4.56 -4.13 -16.69
CA LYS A 75 -3.21 -4.09 -16.09
C LYS A 75 -2.19 -3.35 -16.95
N ASP A 76 -2.63 -2.44 -17.76
CA ASP A 76 -1.81 -1.54 -18.55
C ASP A 76 -2.24 -0.10 -18.27
N PRO A 77 -1.40 0.68 -17.56
CA PRO A 77 -0.11 0.32 -16.97
C PRO A 77 -0.23 -0.72 -15.84
N SER A 78 0.90 -1.39 -15.54
CA SER A 78 0.95 -2.31 -14.39
C SER A 78 0.52 -1.58 -13.11
N ASN A 79 -0.32 -2.24 -12.32
CA ASN A 79 -0.80 -1.70 -11.05
C ASN A 79 -0.04 -2.25 -9.83
N THR A 80 1.00 -3.03 -10.04
CA THR A 80 1.79 -3.65 -8.96
C THR A 80 3.25 -3.76 -9.33
N ALA A 81 4.10 -3.76 -8.31
CA ALA A 81 5.52 -4.10 -8.41
C ALA A 81 5.96 -4.92 -7.20
N GLN A 82 6.89 -5.85 -7.44
CA GLN A 82 7.57 -6.60 -6.41
C GLN A 82 9.01 -6.06 -6.28
N VAL A 83 9.42 -5.74 -5.06
CA VAL A 83 10.68 -5.05 -4.79
C VAL A 83 11.48 -5.84 -3.74
N THR A 84 12.66 -6.31 -4.14
CA THR A 84 13.57 -6.99 -3.22
C THR A 84 14.12 -5.98 -2.21
N CYS A 85 13.95 -6.26 -0.93
CA CYS A 85 14.57 -5.51 0.16
C CYS A 85 14.77 -6.41 1.39
N ASN A 86 15.70 -6.02 2.25
CA ASN A 86 15.82 -6.69 3.55
C ASN A 86 14.80 -6.11 4.53
N TYR A 87 13.57 -6.62 4.48
CA TYR A 87 12.45 -6.16 5.28
C TYR A 87 12.67 -6.39 6.80
N GLN A 88 13.59 -7.26 7.19
CA GLN A 88 13.95 -7.52 8.60
C GLN A 88 14.84 -6.42 9.20
N ASP A 89 15.39 -5.53 8.36
CA ASP A 89 16.04 -4.30 8.80
C ASP A 89 15.07 -3.11 8.70
N TRP A 90 15.48 -2.01 9.32
CA TRP A 90 14.77 -0.76 9.21
C TRP A 90 14.81 -0.20 7.78
N ASN A 91 13.65 -0.12 7.14
CA ASN A 91 13.48 0.50 5.83
C ASN A 91 12.58 1.74 5.92
N ILE A 92 12.76 2.67 5.00
CA ILE A 92 11.86 3.81 4.79
C ILE A 92 11.04 3.50 3.53
N TYR A 93 9.76 3.23 3.73
CA TYR A 93 8.78 3.07 2.67
C TYR A 93 8.11 4.40 2.43
N ALA A 94 8.08 4.87 1.17
CA ALA A 94 7.54 6.18 0.90
C ALA A 94 6.63 6.21 -0.34
N LEU A 95 5.70 7.16 -0.32
CA LEU A 95 4.81 7.51 -1.42
C LEU A 95 4.94 9.01 -1.69
N GLU A 96 5.22 9.37 -2.93
CA GLU A 96 4.96 10.70 -3.47
C GLU A 96 3.66 10.68 -4.27
N TRP A 97 2.74 11.55 -3.90
CA TRP A 97 1.45 11.66 -4.54
C TRP A 97 1.29 13.05 -5.15
N SER A 98 1.25 13.10 -6.47
CA SER A 98 0.92 14.30 -7.26
C SER A 98 -0.40 14.11 -8.01
N GLU A 99 -0.89 15.12 -8.72
CA GLU A 99 -2.09 15.02 -9.55
C GLU A 99 -1.91 14.06 -10.75
N ASP A 100 -0.68 13.86 -11.19
CA ASP A 100 -0.37 13.09 -12.39
C ASP A 100 0.20 11.70 -12.10
N LYS A 101 0.75 11.48 -10.90
CA LYS A 101 1.50 10.26 -10.61
C LYS A 101 1.55 9.93 -9.12
N LEU A 102 1.46 8.64 -8.82
CA LEU A 102 1.90 8.05 -7.56
C LEU A 102 3.27 7.42 -7.77
N THR A 103 4.25 7.77 -6.95
CA THR A 103 5.61 7.24 -7.03
C THR A 103 6.00 6.64 -5.70
N PHE A 104 6.48 5.40 -5.72
CA PHE A 104 6.83 4.62 -4.54
C PHE A 104 8.34 4.51 -4.41
N PHE A 105 8.80 4.52 -3.16
CA PHE A 105 10.23 4.47 -2.85
C PHE A 105 10.50 3.50 -1.72
N VAL A 106 11.64 2.84 -1.79
CA VAL A 106 12.23 2.09 -0.68
C VAL A 106 13.63 2.67 -0.44
N ASN A 107 13.88 3.16 0.78
CA ASN A 107 15.15 3.78 1.17
C ASN A 107 15.61 4.91 0.24
N GLY A 108 14.68 5.70 -0.27
CA GLY A 108 14.94 6.83 -1.16
C GLY A 108 15.12 6.48 -2.63
N GLN A 109 15.14 5.20 -2.99
CA GLN A 109 15.19 4.75 -4.38
C GLN A 109 13.76 4.58 -4.90
N GLU A 110 13.43 5.16 -6.07
CA GLU A 110 12.17 4.92 -6.77
C GLU A 110 12.09 3.44 -7.19
N THR A 111 10.98 2.80 -6.84
CA THR A 111 10.76 1.37 -7.03
C THR A 111 9.55 1.05 -7.89
N PHE A 112 8.57 1.95 -7.91
CA PHE A 112 7.36 1.80 -8.71
C PHE A 112 6.71 3.14 -8.97
N SER A 113 5.97 3.26 -10.06
CA SER A 113 5.09 4.41 -10.28
C SER A 113 3.83 4.02 -11.05
N TYR A 114 2.73 4.71 -10.73
CA TYR A 114 1.43 4.57 -11.38
C TYR A 114 0.97 5.94 -11.84
N SER A 115 0.71 6.10 -13.14
CA SER A 115 0.40 7.40 -13.76
C SER A 115 -1.08 7.55 -14.07
N ASN A 116 -1.55 8.79 -13.98
CA ASN A 116 -2.85 9.20 -14.48
C ASN A 116 -2.85 9.15 -16.02
N LEU A 117 -3.66 8.29 -16.60
CA LEU A 117 -3.79 8.14 -18.04
C LEU A 117 -4.60 9.26 -18.70
N LYS A 118 -5.29 10.09 -17.91
CA LYS A 118 -6.14 11.19 -18.38
C LYS A 118 -7.18 10.72 -19.42
N LEU A 119 -7.84 9.60 -19.10
CA LEU A 119 -8.81 8.97 -19.99
C LEU A 119 -10.01 9.90 -20.23
N GLU A 120 -10.48 9.98 -21.47
CA GLU A 120 -11.67 10.77 -21.82
C GLU A 120 -12.93 10.27 -21.08
N ASN A 121 -13.01 8.96 -20.82
CA ASN A 121 -14.11 8.31 -20.08
C ASN A 121 -13.74 7.97 -18.64
N GLU A 122 -12.89 8.77 -17.98
CA GLU A 122 -12.42 8.53 -16.60
C GLU A 122 -13.57 8.34 -15.59
N THR A 123 -14.71 9.02 -15.81
CA THR A 123 -15.89 8.89 -14.95
C THR A 123 -16.42 7.45 -14.90
N GLU A 124 -16.29 6.69 -15.97
CA GLU A 124 -16.68 5.29 -16.08
C GLU A 124 -15.54 4.37 -15.65
N MET A 125 -14.33 4.65 -16.11
CA MET A 125 -13.17 3.79 -15.94
C MET A 125 -12.60 3.83 -14.52
N LYS A 126 -12.69 4.99 -13.85
CA LYS A 126 -12.12 5.19 -12.50
C LYS A 126 -10.67 4.67 -12.40
N GLN A 127 -9.87 5.04 -13.41
CA GLN A 127 -8.45 4.71 -13.44
C GLN A 127 -7.68 5.57 -12.44
N TRP A 128 -8.09 6.85 -12.27
CA TRP A 128 -7.39 7.81 -11.45
C TRP A 128 -8.29 8.47 -10.38
N PRO A 129 -8.68 7.76 -9.33
CA PRO A 129 -9.43 8.36 -8.22
C PRO A 129 -8.56 9.22 -7.29
N PHE A 130 -7.26 9.36 -7.55
CA PHE A 130 -6.24 10.01 -6.72
C PHE A 130 -6.09 11.50 -7.05
N THR A 131 -7.19 12.23 -7.13
CA THR A 131 -7.21 13.66 -7.45
C THR A 131 -6.80 14.51 -6.23
N LYS A 132 -6.51 15.79 -6.45
CA LYS A 132 -6.21 16.74 -5.36
C LYS A 132 -7.34 16.90 -4.34
N ASP A 133 -8.58 16.60 -4.75
CA ASP A 133 -9.77 16.68 -3.91
C ASP A 133 -10.05 15.37 -3.16
N SER A 134 -9.31 14.32 -3.50
CA SER A 134 -9.41 13.03 -2.82
C SER A 134 -8.67 13.07 -1.49
N SER A 135 -9.26 12.45 -0.47
CA SER A 135 -8.66 12.35 0.86
C SER A 135 -8.58 10.90 1.31
N PHE A 136 -7.40 10.47 1.70
CA PHE A 136 -7.12 9.10 2.13
C PHE A 136 -6.64 9.07 3.58
N TYR A 137 -6.95 7.99 4.28
CA TYR A 137 -6.39 7.73 5.61
C TYR A 137 -5.40 6.58 5.55
N LEU A 138 -4.36 6.67 6.38
CA LEU A 138 -3.33 5.65 6.50
C LEU A 138 -3.80 4.52 7.41
N ILE A 139 -3.45 3.30 7.03
CA ILE A 139 -3.66 2.07 7.80
C ILE A 139 -2.32 1.35 7.92
N LEU A 140 -1.98 0.95 9.13
CA LEU A 140 -0.81 0.16 9.46
C LEU A 140 -1.29 -1.06 10.22
N ASN A 141 -1.14 -2.25 9.65
CA ASN A 141 -1.63 -3.46 10.29
C ASN A 141 -0.75 -4.68 10.07
N MET A 142 -0.85 -5.60 11.00
CA MET A 142 -0.37 -6.96 10.88
C MET A 142 -1.58 -7.87 10.66
N GLY A 143 -1.80 -8.28 9.42
CA GLY A 143 -2.70 -9.36 9.07
C GLY A 143 -2.03 -10.71 9.30
N LEU A 144 -2.83 -11.75 9.37
CA LEU A 144 -2.37 -13.13 9.37
C LEU A 144 -3.15 -13.92 8.32
N GLY A 145 -2.49 -14.82 7.65
CA GLY A 145 -3.08 -15.78 6.75
C GLY A 145 -3.94 -16.80 7.49
N GLY A 146 -4.10 -17.96 6.93
CA GLY A 146 -4.86 -19.05 7.51
C GLY A 146 -4.96 -20.22 6.55
N ASP A 147 -5.56 -21.31 7.01
CA ASP A 147 -5.70 -22.55 6.25
C ASP A 147 -6.72 -22.47 5.09
N ARG A 148 -7.35 -21.33 4.91
CA ARG A 148 -8.26 -21.13 3.77
C ARG A 148 -7.49 -21.26 2.46
N ARG A 149 -7.94 -22.11 1.59
CA ARG A 149 -7.44 -22.19 0.21
C ARG A 149 -7.51 -20.80 -0.42
N GLY A 150 -6.36 -20.32 -0.94
CA GLY A 150 -6.27 -19.02 -1.59
C GLY A 150 -5.92 -17.84 -0.67
N SER A 151 -5.60 -18.07 0.60
CA SER A 151 -4.99 -17.02 1.42
C SER A 151 -3.66 -16.60 0.79
N TRP A 152 -3.55 -15.31 0.45
CA TRP A 152 -2.31 -14.78 -0.16
C TRP A 152 -1.11 -14.93 0.76
N ALA A 153 -1.29 -14.70 2.06
CA ALA A 153 -0.23 -14.88 3.06
C ALA A 153 0.14 -16.35 3.33
N GLY A 154 -0.71 -17.29 2.95
CA GLY A 154 -0.50 -18.72 3.20
C GLY A 154 -0.80 -19.13 4.65
N PRO A 155 -0.42 -20.36 5.02
CA PRO A 155 -0.69 -20.89 6.36
C PRO A 155 0.19 -20.22 7.42
N ILE A 156 -0.38 -20.07 8.62
CA ILE A 156 0.33 -19.60 9.80
C ILE A 156 1.20 -20.74 10.36
N ASP A 157 2.35 -20.39 10.89
CA ASP A 157 3.17 -21.26 11.71
C ASP A 157 3.24 -20.69 13.14
N ASP A 158 2.55 -21.32 14.07
CA ASP A 158 2.48 -20.88 15.46
C ASP A 158 3.86 -20.79 16.14
N ALA A 159 4.83 -21.58 15.68
CA ALA A 159 6.21 -21.52 16.19
C ALA A 159 6.94 -20.22 15.81
N ASN A 160 6.45 -19.51 14.80
CA ASN A 160 7.02 -18.22 14.32
C ASN A 160 6.29 -16.99 14.90
N LEU A 161 5.28 -17.20 15.73
CA LEU A 161 4.56 -16.09 16.37
C LEU A 161 5.30 -15.57 17.60
N PRO A 162 5.14 -14.27 17.96
CA PRO A 162 4.27 -13.31 17.32
C PRO A 162 4.83 -12.76 15.99
N ALA A 163 3.94 -12.52 15.01
CA ALA A 163 4.25 -11.71 13.85
C ALA A 163 4.32 -10.24 14.27
N ILE A 164 5.42 -9.55 13.95
CA ILE A 164 5.70 -8.21 14.45
C ILE A 164 6.06 -7.27 13.30
N MET A 165 5.35 -6.14 13.23
CA MET A 165 5.78 -4.97 12.49
C MET A 165 6.11 -3.84 13.47
N GLU A 166 7.35 -3.40 13.48
CA GLU A 166 7.79 -2.25 14.27
C GLU A 166 7.77 -1.00 13.40
N ILE A 167 7.21 0.07 13.92
CA ILE A 167 7.12 1.37 13.25
C ILE A 167 7.80 2.39 14.14
N ASP A 168 8.84 3.04 13.61
CA ASP A 168 9.59 4.07 14.32
C ASP A 168 8.90 5.43 14.19
N TRP A 169 8.59 5.85 12.96
CA TRP A 169 7.93 7.11 12.70
C TRP A 169 7.15 7.11 11.37
N VAL A 170 6.21 8.05 11.29
CA VAL A 170 5.50 8.44 10.07
C VAL A 170 5.73 9.93 9.86
N LYS A 171 6.14 10.33 8.67
CA LYS A 171 6.43 11.72 8.30
C LYS A 171 5.66 12.11 7.06
N ILE A 172 5.14 13.34 7.06
CA ILE A 172 4.39 13.92 5.95
C ILE A 172 5.03 15.24 5.60
N THR A 173 5.29 15.44 4.29
CA THR A 173 5.78 16.70 3.74
C THR A 173 4.95 17.08 2.53
N LYS A 174 4.81 18.38 2.28
CA LYS A 174 4.27 18.87 1.01
C LYS A 174 5.31 18.64 -0.06
N LEU A 175 4.88 18.40 -1.29
CA LEU A 175 5.72 18.54 -2.46
C LEU A 175 5.79 20.03 -2.82
N ASP A 176 6.99 20.50 -3.15
CA ASP A 176 7.25 21.87 -3.60
C ASP A 176 6.69 22.10 -5.02
#